data_728b5b95d0e8937aaad1f76e10992400
#
_entry.id   728b5b95d0e8937aaad1f76e10992400
#
_cell.length_a   1.000
_cell.length_b   1.000
_cell.length_c   1.000
_cell.angle_alpha   90.00
_cell.angle_beta   90.00
_cell.angle_gamma   90.00
#
_symmetry.space_group_name_H-M   'P 1'
#
loop_
_entity.id
_entity.type
_entity.pdbx_description
1 polymer ?
#
loop_
_entity_poly.entity_id
_entity_poly.type
_entity_poly.pdbx_seq_one_letter_code
_entity_poly.pdbx_strand_id
1 'polypeptide(L)'
;VQIETAEIAQIHFNINPKVGHQAESYLLKIEEEKIRIEAQDEAGLFYAFITLSQIIDDAQGQALPILEINDAPKIAFRPIQIDIKHHLEKTTYYYELMDHLAQLKINGVILEIEDKLQYERRPEIGSEDAMTIKQWRAISEYAHDRNINISPLVQGLGHASFVLKHKINFPLRDDPKSDWAFNPLDPKTYELQFDLYLDAM
;
A
#
# COMPACT_ATOMS: atom_id res chain seq x y z
N VAL A 1 34.71 -24.98 12.72
CA VAL A 1 34.57 -23.60 13.16
C VAL A 1 33.64 -23.67 14.35
N GLN A 2 34.18 -23.48 15.57
CA GLN A 2 33.36 -23.29 16.78
C GLN A 2 32.69 -21.92 16.61
N ILE A 3 31.35 -21.90 16.48
CA ILE A 3 30.57 -20.71 16.65
C ILE A 3 30.52 -20.52 18.17
N GLU A 4 31.33 -19.62 18.71
CA GLU A 4 31.09 -19.09 20.04
C GLU A 4 29.68 -18.51 20.03
N THR A 5 28.83 -18.97 20.92
CA THR A 5 27.50 -18.43 21.12
C THR A 5 27.67 -16.97 21.52
N ALA A 6 27.43 -16.05 20.56
CA ALA A 6 27.25 -14.66 20.89
C ALA A 6 26.15 -14.58 21.94
N GLU A 7 26.42 -13.94 23.07
CA GLU A 7 25.38 -13.63 24.05
C GLU A 7 24.23 -12.96 23.30
N ILE A 8 23.04 -13.55 23.39
CA ILE A 8 21.88 -13.12 22.61
C ILE A 8 21.54 -11.71 23.10
N ALA A 9 21.77 -10.73 22.25
CA ALA A 9 21.32 -9.36 22.51
C ALA A 9 19.81 -9.40 22.78
N GLN A 10 19.39 -8.98 23.97
CA GLN A 10 17.97 -9.00 24.32
C GLN A 10 17.28 -7.81 23.68
N ILE A 11 16.32 -8.08 22.79
CA ILE A 11 15.45 -7.06 22.22
C ILE A 11 14.19 -7.00 23.10
N HIS A 12 13.98 -5.87 23.74
CA HIS A 12 12.78 -5.59 24.52
C HIS A 12 11.91 -4.58 23.77
N PHE A 13 10.65 -4.90 23.55
CA PHE A 13 9.72 -3.98 22.90
C PHE A 13 8.37 -3.96 23.61
N ASN A 14 7.71 -2.80 23.57
CA ASN A 14 6.35 -2.65 24.10
C ASN A 14 5.63 -1.50 23.41
N ILE A 15 4.29 -1.58 23.40
CA ILE A 15 3.43 -0.47 23.01
C ILE A 15 3.16 0.37 24.27
N ASN A 16 3.54 1.65 24.20
CA ASN A 16 3.34 2.65 25.23
C ASN A 16 2.70 3.91 24.64
N PRO A 17 1.37 4.09 24.76
CA PRO A 17 0.67 5.25 24.20
C PRO A 17 1.14 6.61 24.70
N LYS A 18 2.11 6.65 25.62
CA LYS A 18 2.69 7.86 26.17
C LYS A 18 4.09 8.19 25.61
N VAL A 19 4.65 7.30 24.80
CA VAL A 19 6.04 7.47 24.29
C VAL A 19 6.14 8.56 23.23
N GLY A 20 5.06 8.83 22.51
CA GLY A 20 4.99 9.86 21.47
C GLY A 20 3.78 10.77 21.63
N HIS A 21 3.65 11.74 20.73
CA HIS A 21 2.53 12.68 20.72
C HIS A 21 1.55 12.43 19.57
N GLN A 22 1.86 11.47 18.69
CA GLN A 22 1.06 11.15 17.50
C GLN A 22 1.24 9.69 17.10
N ALA A 23 0.32 9.18 16.30
CA ALA A 23 0.40 7.84 15.74
C ALA A 23 1.74 7.59 15.02
N GLU A 24 2.14 6.32 14.98
CA GLU A 24 3.39 5.84 14.37
C GLU A 24 4.69 6.32 15.07
N SER A 25 4.61 7.01 16.21
CA SER A 25 5.79 7.44 16.97
C SER A 25 6.48 6.26 17.65
N TYR A 26 7.81 6.33 17.74
CA TYR A 26 8.58 5.33 18.50
C TYR A 26 9.87 5.90 19.07
N LEU A 27 10.40 5.22 20.08
CA LEU A 27 11.70 5.40 20.68
C LEU A 27 12.48 4.08 20.51
N LEU A 28 13.62 4.14 19.82
CA LEU A 28 14.56 3.02 19.66
C LEU A 28 15.86 3.37 20.38
N LYS A 29 16.30 2.52 21.32
CA LYS A 29 17.60 2.64 22.00
C LYS A 29 18.41 1.39 21.78
N ILE A 30 19.65 1.58 21.31
CA ILE A 30 20.67 0.53 21.23
C ILE A 30 21.70 0.82 22.33
N GLU A 31 21.78 -0.05 23.32
CA GLU A 31 22.70 0.00 24.44
C GLU A 31 23.75 -1.12 24.28
N GLU A 32 24.78 -1.21 25.14
CA GLU A 32 25.85 -2.21 25.01
C GLU A 32 25.34 -3.65 25.01
N GLU A 33 24.33 -3.98 25.83
CA GLU A 33 23.87 -5.36 26.02
C GLU A 33 22.42 -5.60 25.57
N LYS A 34 21.69 -4.55 25.19
CA LYS A 34 20.27 -4.67 24.87
C LYS A 34 19.77 -3.59 23.91
N ILE A 35 18.70 -3.93 23.22
CA ILE A 35 17.93 -3.02 22.37
C ILE A 35 16.56 -2.84 23.01
N ARG A 36 16.10 -1.61 23.14
CA ARG A 36 14.76 -1.27 23.62
C ARG A 36 13.99 -0.51 22.58
N ILE A 37 12.73 -0.91 22.36
CA ILE A 37 11.79 -0.23 21.50
C ILE A 37 10.53 0.07 22.30
N GLU A 38 10.13 1.32 22.35
CA GLU A 38 8.82 1.74 22.83
C GLU A 38 8.09 2.44 21.69
N ALA A 39 6.87 2.06 21.40
CA ALA A 39 6.09 2.64 20.30
C ALA A 39 4.71 3.11 20.79
N GLN A 40 4.18 4.16 20.16
CA GLN A 40 2.85 4.69 20.43
C GLN A 40 1.75 3.66 20.13
N ASP A 41 1.95 2.91 19.04
CA ASP A 41 1.01 1.95 18.46
C ASP A 41 1.75 0.84 17.67
N GLU A 42 1.01 -0.09 17.10
CA GLU A 42 1.56 -1.20 16.32
C GLU A 42 2.33 -0.73 15.07
N ALA A 43 1.84 0.31 14.39
CA ALA A 43 2.52 0.88 13.23
C ALA A 43 3.85 1.53 13.61
N GLY A 44 3.90 2.26 14.73
CA GLY A 44 5.15 2.80 15.30
C GLY A 44 6.14 1.70 15.64
N LEU A 45 5.66 0.58 16.21
CA LEU A 45 6.50 -0.57 16.50
C LEU A 45 7.07 -1.20 15.22
N PHE A 46 6.24 -1.36 14.20
CA PHE A 46 6.67 -1.85 12.88
C PHE A 46 7.77 -0.94 12.29
N TYR A 47 7.58 0.38 12.28
CA TYR A 47 8.58 1.31 11.76
C TYR A 47 9.86 1.37 12.58
N ALA A 48 9.78 1.12 13.88
CA ALA A 48 10.97 0.97 14.71
C ALA A 48 11.79 -0.25 14.30
N PHE A 49 11.13 -1.39 14.00
CA PHE A 49 11.81 -2.58 13.49
C PHE A 49 12.40 -2.37 12.10
N ILE A 50 11.72 -1.64 11.21
CA ILE A 50 12.28 -1.24 9.90
C ILE A 50 13.57 -0.44 10.10
N THR A 51 13.56 0.53 11.02
CA THR A 51 14.76 1.34 11.31
C THR A 51 15.88 0.48 11.91
N LEU A 52 15.55 -0.42 12.83
CA LEU A 52 16.54 -1.35 13.41
C LEU A 52 17.13 -2.26 12.34
N SER A 53 16.33 -2.81 11.43
CA SER A 53 16.79 -3.63 10.32
C SER A 53 17.79 -2.87 9.44
N GLN A 54 17.49 -1.61 9.09
CA GLN A 54 18.39 -0.77 8.31
C GLN A 54 19.73 -0.54 9.04
N ILE A 55 19.71 -0.31 10.36
CA ILE A 55 20.94 -0.15 11.15
C ILE A 55 21.75 -1.44 11.16
N ILE A 56 21.10 -2.61 11.28
CA ILE A 56 21.75 -3.91 11.25
C ILE A 56 22.40 -4.17 9.89
N ASP A 57 21.67 -3.88 8.81
CA ASP A 57 22.15 -4.03 7.44
C ASP A 57 23.37 -3.13 7.17
N ASP A 58 23.32 -1.87 7.61
CA ASP A 58 24.40 -0.89 7.48
C ASP A 58 25.65 -1.30 8.30
N ALA A 59 25.47 -1.99 9.42
CA ALA A 59 26.57 -2.47 10.25
C ALA A 59 27.38 -3.59 9.59
N GLN A 60 26.84 -4.30 8.58
CA GLN A 60 27.52 -5.35 7.82
C GLN A 60 28.22 -6.41 8.69
N GLY A 61 27.58 -6.81 9.78
CA GLY A 61 28.12 -7.79 10.75
C GLY A 61 29.11 -7.22 11.76
N GLN A 62 29.29 -5.91 11.81
CA GLN A 62 30.03 -5.23 12.87
C GLN A 62 29.13 -4.96 14.09
N ALA A 63 29.73 -4.51 15.19
CA ALA A 63 28.96 -4.10 16.37
C ALA A 63 28.02 -2.95 16.03
N LEU A 64 26.80 -3.01 16.56
CA LEU A 64 25.83 -1.96 16.39
C LEU A 64 26.26 -0.69 17.15
N PRO A 65 25.99 0.50 16.59
CA PRO A 65 26.30 1.76 17.28
C PRO A 65 25.39 1.93 18.51
N ILE A 66 25.93 2.41 19.64
CA ILE A 66 25.13 2.84 20.78
C ILE A 66 24.45 4.16 20.39
N LEU A 67 23.11 4.17 20.36
CA LEU A 67 22.33 5.33 19.94
C LEU A 67 20.91 5.35 20.51
N GLU A 68 20.28 6.51 20.41
CA GLU A 68 18.87 6.72 20.68
C GLU A 68 18.21 7.43 19.50
N ILE A 69 17.11 6.87 19.01
CA ILE A 69 16.27 7.45 17.95
C ILE A 69 14.87 7.69 18.52
N ASN A 70 14.42 8.92 18.46
CA ASN A 70 13.03 9.30 18.73
C ASN A 70 12.46 9.82 17.41
N ASP A 71 11.56 9.05 16.81
CA ASP A 71 11.02 9.30 15.47
C ASP A 71 9.50 9.35 15.48
N ALA A 72 8.97 10.19 14.62
CA ALA A 72 7.55 10.35 14.37
C ALA A 72 7.30 10.96 12.99
N PRO A 73 6.25 10.52 12.27
CA PRO A 73 5.98 11.04 10.94
C PRO A 73 5.55 12.50 10.99
N LYS A 74 6.12 13.35 10.14
CA LYS A 74 5.65 14.74 9.95
C LYS A 74 4.40 14.80 9.06
N ILE A 75 4.22 13.81 8.20
CA ILE A 75 3.07 13.66 7.29
C ILE A 75 2.40 12.34 7.63
N ALA A 76 1.16 12.39 8.11
CA ALA A 76 0.43 11.21 8.54
C ALA A 76 0.14 10.24 7.40
N PHE A 77 -0.28 10.73 6.23
CA PHE A 77 -0.55 9.91 5.06
C PHE A 77 0.53 10.16 3.99
N ARG A 78 1.29 9.12 3.68
CA ARG A 78 2.46 9.16 2.79
C ARG A 78 2.26 8.20 1.62
N PRO A 79 1.30 8.50 0.72
CA PRO A 79 0.99 7.60 -0.38
C PRO A 79 1.91 7.81 -1.58
N ILE A 80 2.00 6.79 -2.40
CA ILE A 80 2.40 6.90 -3.80
C ILE A 80 1.21 6.57 -4.70
N GLN A 81 1.15 7.14 -5.89
CA GLN A 81 0.19 6.74 -6.92
C GLN A 81 0.88 5.83 -7.91
N ILE A 82 0.20 4.73 -8.26
CA ILE A 82 0.62 3.77 -9.27
C ILE A 82 -0.46 3.69 -10.33
N ASP A 83 -0.10 3.98 -11.57
CA ASP A 83 -0.98 3.89 -12.73
C ASP A 83 -0.63 2.61 -13.50
N ILE A 84 -1.57 1.67 -13.57
CA ILE A 84 -1.39 0.37 -14.22
C ILE A 84 -2.26 0.20 -15.49
N LYS A 85 -2.89 1.28 -15.94
CA LYS A 85 -3.84 1.21 -17.06
C LYS A 85 -3.25 0.68 -18.36
N HIS A 86 -1.98 0.91 -18.63
CA HIS A 86 -1.35 0.51 -19.88
C HIS A 86 -0.58 -0.80 -19.82
N HIS A 87 -0.21 -1.26 -18.63
CA HIS A 87 0.38 -2.58 -18.44
C HIS A 87 0.16 -3.09 -17.01
N LEU A 88 0.05 -4.39 -16.90
CA LEU A 88 -0.11 -5.09 -15.65
C LEU A 88 1.15 -5.90 -15.38
N GLU A 89 1.78 -5.66 -14.23
CA GLU A 89 2.93 -6.43 -13.80
C GLU A 89 2.52 -7.81 -13.24
N LYS A 90 3.49 -8.70 -13.15
CA LYS A 90 3.29 -9.98 -12.47
C LYS A 90 2.95 -9.76 -11.00
N THR A 91 2.14 -10.63 -10.43
CA THR A 91 1.73 -10.55 -9.02
C THR A 91 2.93 -10.44 -8.06
N THR A 92 4.04 -11.14 -8.36
CA THR A 92 5.27 -11.08 -7.56
C THR A 92 5.87 -9.69 -7.45
N TYR A 93 5.77 -8.89 -8.51
CA TYR A 93 6.24 -7.50 -8.51
C TYR A 93 5.53 -6.65 -7.44
N TYR A 94 4.21 -6.82 -7.28
CA TYR A 94 3.46 -6.05 -6.29
C TYR A 94 3.86 -6.41 -4.85
N TYR A 95 4.16 -7.67 -4.57
CA TYR A 95 4.67 -8.07 -3.25
C TYR A 95 6.04 -7.45 -2.97
N GLU A 96 6.97 -7.54 -3.91
CA GLU A 96 8.31 -6.92 -3.80
C GLU A 96 8.20 -5.39 -3.65
N LEU A 97 7.29 -4.76 -4.39
CA LEU A 97 7.04 -3.33 -4.29
C LEU A 97 6.54 -2.95 -2.89
N MET A 98 5.59 -3.70 -2.30
CA MET A 98 5.11 -3.43 -0.93
C MET A 98 6.23 -3.57 0.09
N ASP A 99 7.14 -4.54 -0.07
CA ASP A 99 8.32 -4.69 0.79
C ASP A 99 9.23 -3.45 0.72
N HIS A 100 9.52 -2.96 -0.50
CA HIS A 100 10.33 -1.75 -0.68
C HIS A 100 9.65 -0.49 -0.12
N LEU A 101 8.35 -0.34 -0.33
CA LEU A 101 7.60 0.80 0.19
C LEU A 101 7.56 0.80 1.72
N ALA A 102 7.43 -0.37 2.35
CA ALA A 102 7.50 -0.53 3.79
C ALA A 102 8.85 -0.06 4.35
N GLN A 103 9.97 -0.42 3.70
CA GLN A 103 11.31 0.05 4.08
C GLN A 103 11.44 1.57 4.02
N LEU A 104 10.70 2.23 3.14
CA LEU A 104 10.64 3.69 3.02
C LEU A 104 9.60 4.33 3.94
N LYS A 105 8.92 3.54 4.78
CA LYS A 105 7.83 3.99 5.67
C LYS A 105 6.68 4.66 4.92
N ILE A 106 6.45 4.26 3.66
CA ILE A 106 5.26 4.61 2.88
C ILE A 106 4.08 3.84 3.47
N ASN A 107 2.96 4.51 3.70
CA ASN A 107 1.78 3.90 4.33
C ASN A 107 0.52 3.92 3.46
N GLY A 108 0.65 4.27 2.20
CA GLY A 108 -0.46 4.26 1.25
C GLY A 108 -0.05 4.02 -0.18
N VAL A 109 -0.93 3.39 -0.94
CA VAL A 109 -0.83 3.25 -2.40
C VAL A 109 -2.18 3.65 -2.99
N ILE A 110 -2.18 4.64 -3.87
CA ILE A 110 -3.34 4.97 -4.70
C ILE A 110 -3.14 4.23 -6.02
N LEU A 111 -3.96 3.20 -6.26
CA LEU A 111 -3.83 2.33 -7.42
C LEU A 111 -4.86 2.70 -8.49
N GLU A 112 -4.42 3.29 -9.60
CA GLU A 112 -5.27 3.58 -10.75
C GLU A 112 -5.47 2.31 -11.57
N ILE A 113 -6.60 1.63 -11.31
CA ILE A 113 -6.81 0.23 -11.68
C ILE A 113 -7.45 0.06 -13.07
N GLU A 114 -8.32 0.99 -13.48
CA GLU A 114 -9.07 0.97 -14.75
C GLU A 114 -9.60 -0.43 -15.13
N ASP A 115 -9.18 -0.98 -16.28
CA ASP A 115 -9.60 -2.29 -16.77
C ASP A 115 -8.72 -3.46 -16.27
N LYS A 116 -7.87 -3.26 -15.27
CA LYS A 116 -6.98 -4.30 -14.70
C LYS A 116 -7.60 -5.08 -13.54
N LEU A 117 -8.88 -4.88 -13.27
CA LEU A 117 -9.71 -5.69 -12.38
C LEU A 117 -10.72 -6.50 -13.21
N GLN A 118 -10.84 -7.78 -12.94
CA GLN A 118 -11.95 -8.59 -13.44
C GLN A 118 -13.21 -8.24 -12.63
N TYR A 119 -13.97 -7.26 -13.12
CA TYR A 119 -15.21 -6.83 -12.49
C TYR A 119 -16.27 -7.93 -12.58
N GLU A 120 -16.87 -8.30 -11.45
CA GLU A 120 -17.93 -9.32 -11.40
C GLU A 120 -19.28 -8.74 -11.84
N ARG A 121 -19.55 -7.47 -11.47
CA ARG A 121 -20.80 -6.77 -11.82
C ARG A 121 -20.81 -6.23 -13.24
N ARG A 122 -19.63 -5.95 -13.79
CA ARG A 122 -19.44 -5.40 -15.15
C ARG A 122 -18.32 -6.16 -15.88
N PRO A 123 -18.54 -7.44 -16.18
CA PRO A 123 -17.49 -8.31 -16.72
C PRO A 123 -16.98 -7.88 -18.11
N GLU A 124 -17.74 -7.05 -18.82
CA GLU A 124 -17.34 -6.51 -20.12
C GLU A 124 -16.19 -5.49 -20.04
N ILE A 125 -15.85 -4.98 -18.83
CA ILE A 125 -14.89 -3.89 -18.66
C ILE A 125 -13.46 -4.41 -18.45
N GLY A 126 -13.31 -5.50 -17.70
CA GLY A 126 -11.99 -6.05 -17.42
C GLY A 126 -11.25 -6.50 -18.68
N SER A 127 -9.97 -6.17 -18.79
CA SER A 127 -9.12 -6.66 -19.88
C SER A 127 -8.85 -8.17 -19.73
N GLU A 128 -8.41 -8.82 -20.82
CA GLU A 128 -8.12 -10.27 -20.81
C GLU A 128 -7.02 -10.65 -19.79
N ASP A 129 -6.09 -9.74 -19.55
CA ASP A 129 -4.98 -9.91 -18.61
C ASP A 129 -5.31 -9.41 -17.18
N ALA A 130 -6.52 -8.88 -16.95
CA ALA A 130 -6.92 -8.33 -15.67
C ALA A 130 -6.84 -9.37 -14.54
N MET A 131 -6.39 -8.94 -13.37
CA MET A 131 -6.40 -9.76 -12.16
C MET A 131 -7.80 -9.85 -11.56
N THR A 132 -8.08 -10.99 -10.95
CA THR A 132 -9.31 -11.22 -10.19
C THR A 132 -9.36 -10.39 -8.91
N ILE A 133 -10.57 -10.15 -8.39
CA ILE A 133 -10.78 -9.55 -7.06
C ILE A 133 -9.98 -10.31 -5.99
N LYS A 134 -9.95 -11.64 -6.06
CA LYS A 134 -9.19 -12.47 -5.12
C LYS A 134 -7.68 -12.18 -5.15
N GLN A 135 -7.10 -11.98 -6.33
CA GLN A 135 -5.67 -11.66 -6.46
C GLN A 135 -5.35 -10.27 -5.90
N TRP A 136 -6.18 -9.26 -6.21
CA TRP A 136 -6.01 -7.92 -5.66
C TRP A 136 -6.20 -7.90 -4.14
N ARG A 137 -7.16 -8.67 -3.61
CA ARG A 137 -7.35 -8.81 -2.16
C ARG A 137 -6.11 -9.38 -1.48
N ALA A 138 -5.49 -10.43 -2.04
CA ALA A 138 -4.28 -11.00 -1.47
C ALA A 138 -3.11 -9.99 -1.45
N ILE A 139 -2.98 -9.15 -2.48
CA ILE A 139 -1.99 -8.06 -2.51
C ILE A 139 -2.31 -7.00 -1.44
N SER A 140 -3.59 -6.67 -1.29
CA SER A 140 -4.06 -5.68 -0.29
C SER A 140 -3.82 -6.17 1.14
N GLU A 141 -4.10 -7.43 1.43
CA GLU A 141 -3.82 -8.06 2.73
C GLU A 141 -2.31 -8.05 3.02
N TYR A 142 -1.49 -8.41 2.04
CA TYR A 142 -0.03 -8.37 2.15
C TYR A 142 0.51 -6.95 2.42
N ALA A 143 -0.06 -5.94 1.76
CA ALA A 143 0.26 -4.54 1.99
C ALA A 143 -0.16 -4.10 3.40
N HIS A 144 -1.36 -4.51 3.83
CA HIS A 144 -1.88 -4.18 5.16
C HIS A 144 -1.00 -4.71 6.29
N ASP A 145 -0.45 -5.93 6.17
CA ASP A 145 0.51 -6.51 7.10
C ASP A 145 1.82 -5.68 7.21
N ARG A 146 2.03 -4.74 6.28
CA ARG A 146 3.16 -3.80 6.22
C ARG A 146 2.77 -2.36 6.53
N ASN A 147 1.60 -2.17 7.13
CA ASN A 147 1.01 -0.85 7.40
C ASN A 147 0.82 0.01 6.14
N ILE A 148 0.58 -0.62 4.98
CA ILE A 148 0.30 0.06 3.72
C ILE A 148 -1.17 -0.17 3.35
N ASN A 149 -1.94 0.91 3.19
CA ASN A 149 -3.31 0.85 2.71
C ASN A 149 -3.35 1.05 1.20
N ILE A 150 -3.91 0.10 0.45
CA ILE A 150 -4.17 0.27 -0.98
C ILE A 150 -5.56 0.89 -1.14
N SER A 151 -5.61 2.02 -1.83
CA SER A 151 -6.85 2.71 -2.21
C SER A 151 -7.03 2.62 -3.72
N PRO A 152 -8.03 1.90 -4.22
CA PRO A 152 -8.29 1.85 -5.65
C PRO A 152 -8.75 3.23 -6.14
N LEU A 153 -8.16 3.71 -7.22
CA LEU A 153 -8.62 4.85 -7.98
C LEU A 153 -9.41 4.33 -9.18
N VAL A 154 -10.73 4.39 -9.08
CA VAL A 154 -11.65 4.09 -10.18
C VAL A 154 -12.09 5.42 -10.76
N GLN A 155 -11.67 5.71 -11.98
CA GLN A 155 -11.95 6.96 -12.66
C GLN A 155 -13.47 7.16 -12.84
N GLY A 156 -13.94 8.37 -12.56
CA GLY A 156 -15.35 8.75 -12.65
C GLY A 156 -15.51 10.11 -13.32
N LEU A 157 -16.60 10.31 -14.03
CA LEU A 157 -16.92 11.40 -14.95
C LEU A 157 -15.95 11.47 -16.14
N GLY A 158 -14.70 11.85 -15.98
CA GLY A 158 -13.67 11.83 -17.02
C GLY A 158 -12.73 10.62 -16.90
N HIS A 159 -11.79 10.50 -17.84
CA HIS A 159 -10.87 9.34 -17.97
C HIS A 159 -11.59 7.99 -18.06
N ALA A 160 -12.83 7.98 -18.57
CA ALA A 160 -13.72 6.83 -18.55
C ALA A 160 -13.58 5.92 -19.78
N SER A 161 -12.55 6.09 -20.60
CA SER A 161 -12.37 5.35 -21.85
C SER A 161 -12.31 3.84 -21.63
N PHE A 162 -11.77 3.37 -20.51
CA PHE A 162 -11.73 1.95 -20.18
C PHE A 162 -13.12 1.32 -20.04
N VAL A 163 -14.16 2.11 -19.71
CA VAL A 163 -15.57 1.72 -19.69
C VAL A 163 -16.28 2.04 -21.00
N LEU A 164 -16.12 3.28 -21.48
CA LEU A 164 -16.92 3.83 -22.58
C LEU A 164 -16.45 3.39 -23.97
N LYS A 165 -15.30 2.69 -24.08
CA LYS A 165 -14.87 2.01 -25.30
C LYS A 165 -15.77 0.82 -25.69
N HIS A 166 -16.48 0.24 -24.72
CA HIS A 166 -17.36 -0.90 -24.92
C HIS A 166 -18.72 -0.47 -25.48
N LYS A 167 -19.17 -1.10 -26.57
CA LYS A 167 -20.40 -0.71 -27.29
C LYS A 167 -21.65 -0.65 -26.42
N ILE A 168 -21.76 -1.56 -25.44
CA ILE A 168 -22.88 -1.61 -24.52
C ILE A 168 -23.00 -0.34 -23.68
N ASN A 169 -21.87 0.36 -23.44
CA ASN A 169 -21.79 1.56 -22.63
C ASN A 169 -21.80 2.86 -23.43
N PHE A 170 -21.88 2.82 -24.79
CA PHE A 170 -21.95 4.01 -25.63
C PHE A 170 -23.08 4.98 -25.28
N PRO A 171 -24.27 4.52 -24.84
CA PRO A 171 -25.34 5.45 -24.42
C PRO A 171 -24.98 6.30 -23.20
N LEU A 172 -23.98 5.92 -22.43
CA LEU A 172 -23.53 6.65 -21.23
C LEU A 172 -22.48 7.73 -21.52
N ARG A 173 -22.07 7.90 -22.79
CA ARG A 173 -21.13 8.95 -23.20
C ARG A 173 -21.76 10.33 -23.10
N ASP A 174 -21.01 11.31 -22.61
CA ASP A 174 -21.40 12.72 -22.68
C ASP A 174 -21.43 13.23 -24.12
N ASP A 175 -20.36 12.98 -24.89
CA ASP A 175 -20.32 13.17 -26.35
C ASP A 175 -20.34 11.80 -27.03
N PRO A 176 -21.34 11.52 -27.93
CA PRO A 176 -21.42 10.25 -28.64
C PRO A 176 -20.16 9.88 -29.46
N LYS A 177 -19.33 10.88 -29.81
CA LYS A 177 -18.09 10.72 -30.60
C LYS A 177 -16.85 10.51 -29.74
N SER A 178 -16.98 10.65 -28.42
CA SER A 178 -15.87 10.54 -27.47
C SER A 178 -16.18 9.50 -26.39
N ASP A 179 -15.20 8.72 -26.01
CA ASP A 179 -15.28 7.80 -24.89
C ASP A 179 -14.61 8.35 -23.60
N TRP A 180 -14.29 9.65 -23.62
CA TRP A 180 -13.53 10.28 -22.54
C TRP A 180 -14.32 10.49 -21.25
N ALA A 181 -15.59 10.88 -21.36
CA ALA A 181 -16.39 11.25 -20.20
C ALA A 181 -17.80 10.63 -20.23
N PHE A 182 -18.29 10.32 -19.05
CA PHE A 182 -19.67 9.93 -18.82
C PHE A 182 -20.62 11.12 -18.93
N ASN A 183 -21.85 10.86 -19.37
CA ASN A 183 -22.96 11.80 -19.22
C ASN A 183 -23.41 11.87 -17.75
N PRO A 184 -23.14 12.97 -17.03
CA PRO A 184 -23.48 13.10 -15.61
C PRO A 184 -24.97 13.26 -15.36
N LEU A 185 -25.78 13.46 -16.41
CA LEU A 185 -27.24 13.61 -16.30
C LEU A 185 -27.96 12.27 -16.46
N ASP A 186 -27.29 11.21 -16.89
CA ASP A 186 -27.89 9.88 -16.98
C ASP A 186 -27.72 9.12 -15.65
N PRO A 187 -28.82 8.74 -14.96
CA PRO A 187 -28.73 7.94 -13.72
C PRO A 187 -27.97 6.62 -13.85
N LYS A 188 -28.00 6.02 -15.04
CA LYS A 188 -27.27 4.75 -15.31
C LYS A 188 -25.77 4.91 -15.24
N THR A 189 -25.23 6.11 -15.44
CA THR A 189 -23.83 6.43 -15.21
C THR A 189 -23.44 6.12 -13.77
N TYR A 190 -24.26 6.55 -12.81
CA TYR A 190 -24.00 6.33 -11.38
C TYR A 190 -24.21 4.87 -10.98
N GLU A 191 -25.21 4.18 -11.54
CA GLU A 191 -25.41 2.74 -11.32
C GLU A 191 -24.15 1.95 -11.74
N LEU A 192 -23.65 2.21 -12.95
CA LEU A 192 -22.43 1.58 -13.45
C LEU A 192 -21.23 1.94 -12.57
N GLN A 193 -21.05 3.22 -12.25
CA GLN A 193 -19.92 3.68 -11.46
C GLN A 193 -19.90 3.05 -10.06
N PHE A 194 -21.07 2.91 -9.42
CA PHE A 194 -21.17 2.24 -8.12
C PHE A 194 -20.89 0.73 -8.21
N ASP A 195 -21.27 0.07 -9.30
CA ASP A 195 -20.90 -1.34 -9.52
C ASP A 195 -19.37 -1.51 -9.56
N LEU A 196 -18.65 -0.57 -10.22
CA LEU A 196 -17.19 -0.60 -10.26
C LEU A 196 -16.57 -0.37 -8.88
N TYR A 197 -17.09 0.59 -8.11
CA TYR A 197 -16.62 0.85 -6.74
C TYR A 197 -16.82 -0.35 -5.83
N LEU A 198 -18.01 -1.01 -5.91
CA LEU A 198 -18.32 -2.16 -5.08
C LEU A 198 -17.42 -3.38 -5.37
N ASP A 199 -16.93 -3.52 -6.59
CA ASP A 199 -16.01 -4.60 -6.95
C ASP A 199 -14.55 -4.26 -6.60
N ALA A 200 -14.21 -2.96 -6.58
CA ALA A 200 -12.84 -2.50 -6.31
C ALA A 200 -12.52 -2.34 -4.80
N MET A 201 -13.55 -2.24 -3.95
CA MET A 201 -13.42 -2.13 -2.49
C MET A 201 -13.47 -3.49 -1.80
#